data_d11d02b8660ee689275d46a8750670e5
#
_entry.id   d11d02b8660ee689275d46a8750670e5
#
_cell.length_a   1.000
_cell.length_b   1.000
_cell.length_c   1.000
_cell.angle_alpha   90.00
_cell.angle_beta   90.00
_cell.angle_gamma   90.00
#
_symmetry.space_group_name_H-M   'P 1'
#
loop_
_entity.id
_entity.type
_entity.pdbx_description
1 polymer ?
#
loop_
_entity_poly.entity_id
_entity_poly.type
_entity_poly.pdbx_seq_one_letter_code
_entity_poly.pdbx_strand_id
1 'polypeptide(L)'
;MSTVELTAENFEPTVTQDGIVLVDLWAEWCGPCKMFGPIFEKSSEQHPDITFGKVDTEAQQALAGSLGIMSIPTLMMFRDGILLFNQAGALPESALEDLIRQARALDMDEVRAEIAANAGA
;
A
#
# COMPACT_ATOMS: atom_id res chain seq x y z
N MET A 1 -2.75 -3.27 17.55
CA MET A 1 -2.30 -2.67 16.31
C MET A 1 -1.73 -3.73 15.41
N SER A 2 -2.21 -3.78 14.19
CA SER A 2 -1.88 -4.87 13.27
C SER A 2 -1.03 -4.42 12.09
N THR A 3 -0.47 -3.23 12.13
CA THR A 3 0.44 -2.75 11.09
C THR A 3 1.87 -3.22 11.36
N VAL A 4 2.65 -3.36 10.29
CA VAL A 4 4.06 -3.74 10.38
C VAL A 4 4.93 -2.64 9.80
N GLU A 5 6.09 -2.45 10.38
CA GLU A 5 7.04 -1.47 9.88
C GLU A 5 7.81 -2.04 8.69
N LEU A 6 7.82 -1.29 7.59
CA LEU A 6 8.56 -1.67 6.39
C LEU A 6 9.81 -0.82 6.25
N THR A 7 10.91 -1.49 5.94
CA THR A 7 12.22 -0.89 5.75
C THR A 7 12.76 -1.28 4.38
N ALA A 8 13.91 -0.71 4.00
CA ALA A 8 14.57 -1.09 2.76
C ALA A 8 14.86 -2.60 2.68
N GLU A 9 15.02 -3.27 3.84
CA GLU A 9 15.33 -4.69 3.87
C GLU A 9 14.14 -5.60 3.68
N ASN A 10 12.97 -5.23 4.23
CA ASN A 10 11.80 -6.10 4.21
C ASN A 10 10.69 -5.66 3.24
N PHE A 11 10.85 -4.52 2.58
CA PHE A 11 9.81 -3.98 1.69
C PHE A 11 9.50 -4.96 0.56
N GLU A 12 10.50 -5.32 -0.23
CA GLU A 12 10.29 -6.18 -1.40
C GLU A 12 9.75 -7.57 -1.01
N PRO A 13 10.33 -8.27 -0.03
CA PRO A 13 9.77 -9.56 0.38
C PRO A 13 8.33 -9.47 0.86
N THR A 14 7.95 -8.35 1.46
CA THR A 14 6.58 -8.18 1.96
C THR A 14 5.59 -7.92 0.84
N VAL A 15 5.90 -6.97 -0.06
CA VAL A 15 4.95 -6.57 -1.11
C VAL A 15 4.83 -7.59 -2.24
N THR A 16 5.78 -8.50 -2.36
CA THR A 16 5.76 -9.55 -3.39
C THR A 16 5.12 -10.85 -2.91
N GLN A 17 4.72 -10.93 -1.65
CA GLN A 17 4.03 -12.12 -1.14
C GLN A 17 2.63 -12.25 -1.75
N ASP A 18 2.05 -13.45 -1.68
CA ASP A 18 0.70 -13.67 -2.15
C ASP A 18 -0.31 -12.92 -1.28
N GLY A 19 -1.43 -12.55 -1.89
CA GLY A 19 -2.49 -11.83 -1.20
C GLY A 19 -2.33 -10.33 -1.30
N ILE A 20 -3.12 -9.62 -0.52
CA ILE A 20 -3.19 -8.15 -0.56
C ILE A 20 -2.22 -7.56 0.47
N VAL A 21 -1.45 -6.57 0.03
CA VAL A 21 -0.55 -5.78 0.89
C VAL A 21 -0.86 -4.31 0.65
N LEU A 22 -1.11 -3.58 1.71
CA LEU A 22 -1.30 -2.14 1.68
C LEU A 22 -0.10 -1.48 2.34
N VAL A 23 0.37 -0.37 1.77
CA VAL A 23 1.52 0.37 2.28
C VAL A 23 1.15 1.84 2.44
N ASP A 24 1.31 2.35 3.67
CA ASP A 24 1.15 3.76 4.01
C ASP A 24 2.53 4.39 4.14
N LEU A 25 2.87 5.30 3.22
CA LEU A 25 4.11 6.07 3.29
C LEU A 25 3.81 7.41 3.96
N TRP A 26 4.49 7.68 5.07
CA TRP A 26 4.12 8.76 5.98
C TRP A 26 5.36 9.44 6.57
N ALA A 27 5.13 10.54 7.28
CA ALA A 27 6.16 11.19 8.11
C ALA A 27 5.51 11.78 9.35
N GLU A 28 6.30 11.93 10.41
CA GLU A 28 5.85 12.43 11.71
C GLU A 28 5.28 13.85 11.62
N TRP A 29 5.89 14.70 10.80
CA TRP A 29 5.52 16.12 10.66
C TRP A 29 4.31 16.37 9.77
N CYS A 30 3.81 15.35 9.14
CA CYS A 30 2.77 15.45 8.11
C CYS A 30 1.37 15.43 8.73
N GLY A 31 0.64 16.54 8.61
CA GLY A 31 -0.71 16.65 9.15
C GLY A 31 -1.70 15.63 8.57
N PRO A 32 -1.82 15.53 7.22
CA PRO A 32 -2.72 14.53 6.62
C PRO A 32 -2.34 13.09 6.96
N CYS A 33 -1.05 12.80 7.19
CA CYS A 33 -0.60 11.48 7.63
C CYS A 33 -1.17 11.15 9.00
N LYS A 34 -1.27 12.15 9.89
CA LYS A 34 -1.84 11.97 11.24
C LYS A 34 -3.34 11.71 11.19
N MET A 35 -4.01 12.19 10.16
CA MET A 35 -5.43 11.89 9.94
C MET A 35 -5.61 10.48 9.39
N PHE A 36 -4.78 10.09 8.45
CA PHE A 36 -4.89 8.79 7.77
C PHE A 36 -4.39 7.63 8.63
N GLY A 37 -3.37 7.87 9.45
CA GLY A 37 -2.77 6.82 10.29
C GLY A 37 -3.77 6.02 11.09
N PRO A 38 -4.65 6.66 11.88
CA PRO A 38 -5.67 5.92 12.65
C PRO A 38 -6.66 5.15 11.77
N ILE A 39 -7.00 5.67 10.61
CA ILE A 39 -7.88 5.00 9.64
C ILE A 39 -7.22 3.72 9.13
N PHE A 40 -5.94 3.81 8.79
CA PHE A 40 -5.15 2.68 8.31
C PHE A 40 -5.00 1.61 9.41
N GLU A 41 -4.69 2.04 10.64
CA GLU A 41 -4.58 1.13 11.79
C GLU A 41 -5.88 0.38 12.07
N LYS A 42 -7.01 1.10 12.05
CA LYS A 42 -8.32 0.50 12.27
C LYS A 42 -8.62 -0.55 11.19
N SER A 43 -8.35 -0.22 9.95
CA SER A 43 -8.56 -1.14 8.84
C SER A 43 -7.71 -2.41 8.99
N SER A 44 -6.46 -2.26 9.47
CA SER A 44 -5.59 -3.41 9.71
C SER A 44 -6.16 -4.41 10.69
N GLU A 45 -6.90 -3.92 11.69
CA GLU A 45 -7.53 -4.79 12.67
C GLU A 45 -8.78 -5.49 12.12
N GLN A 46 -9.43 -4.88 11.14
CA GLN A 46 -10.63 -5.43 10.51
C GLN A 46 -10.33 -6.45 9.40
N HIS A 47 -9.09 -6.47 8.90
CA HIS A 47 -8.69 -7.33 7.79
C HIS A 47 -7.41 -8.11 8.14
N PRO A 48 -7.51 -9.11 9.03
CA PRO A 48 -6.32 -9.84 9.49
C PRO A 48 -5.62 -10.66 8.41
N ASP A 49 -6.28 -10.90 7.28
CA ASP A 49 -5.70 -11.61 6.15
C ASP A 49 -4.89 -10.70 5.21
N ILE A 50 -4.98 -9.39 5.41
CA ILE A 50 -4.24 -8.40 4.62
C ILE A 50 -3.05 -7.90 5.42
N THR A 51 -1.91 -7.73 4.78
CA THR A 51 -0.73 -7.11 5.40
C THR A 51 -0.81 -5.60 5.24
N PHE A 52 -0.77 -4.88 6.35
CA PHE A 52 -0.78 -3.42 6.38
C PHE A 52 0.60 -2.96 6.82
N GLY A 53 1.39 -2.42 5.88
CA GLY A 53 2.75 -1.97 6.15
C GLY A 53 2.85 -0.45 6.19
N LYS A 54 3.76 0.06 6.99
CA LYS A 54 4.01 1.50 7.11
C LYS A 54 5.47 1.79 6.81
N VAL A 55 5.71 2.77 5.96
CA VAL A 55 7.06 3.25 5.64
C VAL A 55 7.21 4.67 6.18
N ASP A 56 8.11 4.83 7.15
CA ASP A 56 8.53 6.15 7.63
C ASP A 56 9.49 6.74 6.61
N THR A 57 9.03 7.71 5.83
CA THR A 57 9.82 8.28 4.73
C THR A 57 11.06 9.04 5.20
N GLU A 58 11.08 9.48 6.46
CA GLU A 58 12.26 10.14 7.03
C GLU A 58 13.34 9.13 7.42
N ALA A 59 12.93 7.98 7.98
CA ALA A 59 13.86 6.91 8.33
C ALA A 59 14.31 6.12 7.10
N GLN A 60 13.45 6.01 6.08
CA GLN A 60 13.68 5.19 4.89
C GLN A 60 13.74 6.08 3.63
N GLN A 61 14.61 7.08 3.64
CA GLN A 61 14.70 8.06 2.54
C GLN A 61 15.08 7.43 1.20
N ALA A 62 16.01 6.50 1.20
CA ALA A 62 16.43 5.82 -0.02
C ALA A 62 15.29 4.97 -0.61
N LEU A 63 14.55 4.29 0.24
CA LEU A 63 13.40 3.49 -0.19
C LEU A 63 12.32 4.40 -0.78
N ALA A 64 11.95 5.46 -0.08
CA ALA A 64 10.95 6.41 -0.56
C ALA A 64 11.36 7.02 -1.90
N GLY A 65 12.63 7.38 -2.04
CA GLY A 65 13.17 7.91 -3.29
C GLY A 65 13.10 6.91 -4.43
N SER A 66 13.44 5.65 -4.17
CA SER A 66 13.39 4.60 -5.19
C SER A 66 11.96 4.29 -5.63
N LEU A 67 10.98 4.51 -4.76
CA LEU A 67 9.56 4.34 -5.08
C LEU A 67 8.94 5.56 -5.78
N GLY A 68 9.72 6.63 -5.94
CA GLY A 68 9.25 7.84 -6.60
C GLY A 68 8.22 8.61 -5.81
N ILE A 69 8.27 8.53 -4.47
CA ILE A 69 7.28 9.20 -3.62
C ILE A 69 7.55 10.70 -3.60
N MET A 70 6.57 11.49 -4.04
CA MET A 70 6.67 12.94 -4.14
C MET A 70 5.80 13.67 -3.12
N SER A 71 4.80 13.01 -2.60
CA SER A 71 3.90 13.58 -1.59
C SER A 71 3.52 12.51 -0.58
N ILE A 72 3.20 12.93 0.63
CA ILE A 72 2.71 12.04 1.68
C ILE A 72 1.44 12.58 2.32
N PRO A 73 0.54 11.72 2.81
CA PRO A 73 0.67 10.26 2.73
C PRO A 73 0.48 9.76 1.30
N THR A 74 1.12 8.64 0.98
CA THR A 74 0.86 7.91 -0.26
C THR A 74 0.44 6.50 0.11
N LEU A 75 -0.61 6.03 -0.51
CA LEU A 75 -1.09 4.67 -0.32
C LEU A 75 -0.76 3.84 -1.56
N MET A 76 -0.08 2.72 -1.33
CA MET A 76 0.17 1.72 -2.37
C MET A 76 -0.57 0.45 -2.00
N MET A 77 -1.12 -0.23 -3.00
CA MET A 77 -1.81 -1.50 -2.79
C MET A 77 -1.30 -2.52 -3.79
N PHE A 78 -0.87 -3.67 -3.26
CA PHE A 78 -0.37 -4.79 -4.05
C PHE A 78 -1.29 -5.99 -3.86
N ARG A 79 -1.40 -6.82 -4.88
CA ARG A 79 -1.99 -8.15 -4.74
C ARG A 79 -1.18 -9.13 -5.57
N ASP A 80 -0.75 -10.23 -4.91
CA ASP A 80 0.09 -11.26 -5.53
C ASP A 80 1.36 -10.65 -6.18
N GLY A 81 1.94 -9.65 -5.52
CA GLY A 81 3.14 -8.97 -5.98
C GLY A 81 2.92 -7.92 -7.05
N ILE A 82 1.68 -7.67 -7.45
CA ILE A 82 1.34 -6.71 -8.51
C ILE A 82 0.82 -5.42 -7.89
N LEU A 83 1.42 -4.29 -8.26
CA LEU A 83 0.96 -2.97 -7.80
C LEU A 83 -0.34 -2.61 -8.51
N LEU A 84 -1.42 -2.47 -7.73
CA LEU A 84 -2.75 -2.17 -8.26
C LEU A 84 -3.15 -0.71 -8.08
N PHE A 85 -2.57 -0.02 -7.10
CA PHE A 85 -2.98 1.33 -6.74
C PHE A 85 -1.81 2.05 -6.10
N ASN A 86 -1.61 3.32 -6.51
CA ASN A 86 -0.54 4.16 -5.98
C ASN A 86 -1.01 5.61 -6.10
N GLN A 87 -1.41 6.20 -4.99
CA GLN A 87 -1.95 7.55 -5.03
C GLN A 87 -1.66 8.32 -3.75
N ALA A 88 -1.32 9.58 -3.90
CA ALA A 88 -1.08 10.51 -2.80
C ALA A 88 -2.41 11.00 -2.23
N GLY A 89 -2.42 11.30 -0.94
CA GLY A 89 -3.53 11.91 -0.23
C GLY A 89 -4.14 10.99 0.80
N ALA A 90 -4.65 11.59 1.88
CA ALA A 90 -5.37 10.86 2.91
C ALA A 90 -6.74 10.47 2.39
N LEU A 91 -7.10 9.19 2.58
CA LEU A 91 -8.42 8.69 2.19
C LEU A 91 -9.32 8.62 3.42
N PRO A 92 -10.61 8.94 3.27
CA PRO A 92 -11.57 8.62 4.33
C PRO A 92 -11.76 7.11 4.45
N GLU A 93 -12.24 6.68 5.60
CA GLU A 93 -12.41 5.26 5.90
C GLU A 93 -13.21 4.53 4.82
N SER A 94 -14.32 5.11 4.38
CA SER A 94 -15.17 4.50 3.37
C SER A 94 -14.44 4.26 2.04
N ALA A 95 -13.58 5.19 1.65
CA ALA A 95 -12.81 5.06 0.42
C ALA A 95 -11.75 3.96 0.53
N LEU A 96 -11.09 3.85 1.68
CA LEU A 96 -10.12 2.79 1.92
C LEU A 96 -10.81 1.41 1.89
N GLU A 97 -11.95 1.28 2.57
CA GLU A 97 -12.69 0.02 2.58
C GLU A 97 -13.20 -0.35 1.19
N ASP A 98 -13.60 0.64 0.39
CA ASP A 98 -14.02 0.42 -0.99
C ASP A 98 -12.87 -0.10 -1.86
N LEU A 99 -11.68 0.46 -1.71
CA LEU A 99 -10.49 -0.02 -2.42
C LEU A 99 -10.18 -1.47 -2.07
N ILE A 100 -10.27 -1.82 -0.79
CA ILE A 100 -10.03 -3.20 -0.33
C ILE A 100 -11.05 -4.14 -0.97
N ARG A 101 -12.33 -3.75 -1.00
CA ARG A 101 -13.38 -4.54 -1.61
C ARG A 101 -13.11 -4.76 -3.10
N GLN A 102 -12.69 -3.72 -3.81
CA GLN A 102 -12.37 -3.82 -5.23
C GLN A 102 -11.18 -4.75 -5.47
N ALA A 103 -10.14 -4.64 -4.63
CA ALA A 103 -8.97 -5.50 -4.75
C ALA A 103 -9.32 -6.97 -4.54
N ARG A 104 -10.21 -7.27 -3.59
CA ARG A 104 -10.66 -8.63 -3.33
C ARG A 104 -11.47 -9.21 -4.49
N ALA A 105 -12.18 -8.35 -5.23
CA ALA A 105 -13.05 -8.77 -6.32
C ALA A 105 -12.31 -8.97 -7.65
N LEU A 106 -11.05 -8.54 -7.76
CA LEU A 106 -10.30 -8.66 -9.00
C LEU A 106 -10.03 -10.12 -9.37
N ASP A 107 -10.15 -10.41 -10.66
CA ASP A 107 -9.66 -11.66 -11.24
C ASP A 107 -8.18 -11.47 -11.57
N MET A 108 -7.29 -12.04 -10.78
CA MET A 108 -5.86 -11.84 -10.94
C MET A 108 -5.31 -12.52 -12.20
N ASP A 109 -5.97 -13.54 -12.73
CA ASP A 109 -5.58 -14.12 -14.01
C ASP A 109 -5.79 -13.12 -15.15
N GLU A 110 -6.90 -12.37 -15.11
CA GLU A 110 -7.14 -11.30 -16.09
C GLU A 110 -6.14 -10.17 -15.94
N VAL A 111 -5.80 -9.79 -14.70
CA VAL A 111 -4.81 -8.74 -14.44
C VAL A 111 -3.46 -9.15 -15.01
N ARG A 112 -3.03 -10.38 -14.76
CA ARG A 112 -1.76 -10.89 -15.29
C ARG A 112 -1.77 -10.97 -16.81
N ALA A 113 -2.89 -11.35 -17.41
CA ALA A 113 -3.03 -11.41 -18.87
C ALA A 113 -2.92 -10.01 -19.50
N GLU A 114 -3.52 -9.00 -18.88
CA GLU A 114 -3.42 -7.62 -19.35
C GLU A 114 -1.98 -7.09 -19.26
N ILE A 115 -1.29 -7.40 -18.17
CA ILE A 115 0.11 -7.00 -18.00
C ILE A 115 0.97 -7.64 -19.07
N ALA A 116 0.79 -8.93 -19.35
CA ALA A 116 1.52 -9.65 -20.37
C ALA A 116 1.26 -9.09 -21.77
N ALA A 117 0.01 -8.75 -22.06
CA ALA A 117 -0.38 -8.14 -23.34
C ALA A 117 0.27 -6.76 -23.52
N ASN A 118 0.29 -5.94 -22.47
CA ASN A 118 0.88 -4.61 -22.51
C ASN A 118 2.40 -4.65 -22.57
N ALA A 119 3.02 -5.65 -21.94
CA ALA A 119 4.47 -5.81 -21.96
C ALA A 119 5.00 -6.17 -23.36
N GLY A 120 4.15 -6.76 -24.20
CA GLY A 120 4.50 -7.09 -25.57
C GLY A 120 4.26 -5.97 -26.58
N ALA A 121 3.76 -4.83 -26.13
CA ALA A 121 3.39 -3.72 -27.02
C ALA A 121 4.57 -2.80 -27.33
#